data_ae0f4670c85a5e0fa972a89643339993
#
_entry.id   ae0f4670c85a5e0fa972a89643339993
#
_cell.length_a   1.000
_cell.length_b   1.000
_cell.length_c   1.000
_cell.angle_alpha   90.00
_cell.angle_beta   90.00
_cell.angle_gamma   90.00
#
_symmetry.space_group_name_H-M   'P 1'
#
loop_
_entity.id
_entity.type
_entity.pdbx_description
1 polymer ?
#
loop_
_entity_poly.entity_id
_entity_poly.type
_entity_poly.pdbx_seq_one_letter_code
_entity_poly.pdbx_strand_id
1 'polypeptide(L)'
;GQGRGGNRNGRFDRDRLRGERRNSRPPQRNRVPEPELPEDVSAKDLDSTARMGLRALSRLNAENIARHLVMTQRLLETDPEVAYAHARYAASHAGRIAIVREAAGIAAYVAGLYSEALRELRAARRLSGMDTMYRAMEVDCERALGRPDAALRSAQNALQLDLEDDERAELAIVVTGIYH
;
A
#
# COMPACT_ATOMS: atom_id res chain seq x y z
N GLY A 1 68.85 50.25 -12.70
CA GLY A 1 68.92 49.40 -11.53
C GLY A 1 67.79 48.47 -11.52
N GLN A 2 67.90 47.29 -11.85
CA GLN A 2 68.22 46.02 -11.20
C GLN A 2 67.43 45.83 -9.88
N GLY A 3 66.67 44.73 -9.86
CA GLY A 3 66.10 44.21 -8.63
C GLY A 3 65.14 43.07 -8.93
N ARG A 4 65.69 41.91 -9.10
CA ARG A 4 65.22 40.53 -9.02
C ARG A 4 64.26 40.36 -7.87
N GLY A 5 63.16 39.63 -8.01
CA GLY A 5 63.16 38.20 -7.67
C GLY A 5 62.11 37.90 -6.62
N GLY A 6 61.38 36.91 -6.80
CA GLY A 6 60.64 36.30 -5.70
C GLY A 6 59.30 35.64 -6.07
N ASN A 7 59.40 34.63 -6.89
CA ASN A 7 58.34 33.66 -7.05
C ASN A 7 58.20 32.88 -5.77
N ARG A 8 57.09 33.05 -5.06
CA ARG A 8 56.72 32.14 -3.96
C ARG A 8 55.44 31.42 -4.34
N ASN A 9 55.64 30.22 -4.77
CA ASN A 9 54.66 29.14 -4.91
C ASN A 9 53.75 29.06 -3.66
N GLY A 10 52.54 29.55 -3.78
CA GLY A 10 51.47 29.16 -2.91
C GLY A 10 50.96 27.78 -3.32
N ARG A 11 51.51 26.75 -2.70
CA ARG A 11 50.88 25.42 -2.69
C ARG A 11 49.57 25.59 -1.96
N PHE A 12 48.50 25.73 -2.71
CA PHE A 12 47.16 25.62 -2.15
C PHE A 12 46.96 24.18 -1.66
N ASP A 13 46.81 24.09 -0.37
CA ASP A 13 46.50 22.89 0.43
C ASP A 13 45.20 22.27 -0.06
N ARG A 14 45.29 21.36 -1.05
CA ARG A 14 44.15 20.59 -1.57
C ARG A 14 43.77 19.41 -0.67
N ASP A 15 44.46 19.20 0.42
CA ASP A 15 44.28 18.02 1.26
C ASP A 15 43.29 18.25 2.44
N ARG A 16 42.79 19.46 2.65
CA ARG A 16 41.79 19.71 3.73
C ARG A 16 40.33 19.50 3.37
N LEU A 17 39.99 19.22 2.11
CA LEU A 17 38.60 19.00 1.67
C LEU A 17 38.23 17.51 1.51
N ARG A 18 39.08 16.58 1.93
CA ARG A 18 38.85 15.15 1.78
C ARG A 18 38.31 14.45 3.05
N GLY A 19 38.03 15.20 4.11
CA GLY A 19 37.76 14.68 5.45
C GLY A 19 36.33 14.66 5.92
N GLU A 20 35.33 15.13 5.18
CA GLU A 20 33.94 15.11 5.64
C GLU A 20 32.96 14.61 4.60
N ARG A 21 33.22 13.45 4.02
CA ARG A 21 32.11 12.64 3.53
C ARG A 21 31.46 12.04 4.77
N ARG A 22 30.65 12.85 5.45
CA ARG A 22 29.69 12.36 6.42
C ARG A 22 28.99 11.18 5.79
N ASN A 23 29.17 10.06 6.45
CA ASN A 23 28.44 8.80 6.22
C ASN A 23 26.97 9.07 6.55
N SER A 24 26.29 9.83 5.72
CA SER A 24 24.84 10.00 5.77
C SER A 24 24.28 8.66 5.31
N ARG A 25 24.06 7.76 6.27
CA ARG A 25 23.16 6.64 6.07
C ARG A 25 21.92 7.21 5.40
N PRO A 26 21.49 6.65 4.26
CA PRO A 26 20.22 7.07 3.67
C PRO A 26 19.15 6.95 4.76
N PRO A 27 18.20 7.90 4.83
CA PRO A 27 17.17 7.86 5.85
C PRO A 27 16.57 6.47 5.84
N GLN A 28 16.59 5.80 6.99
CA GLN A 28 15.92 4.50 7.14
C GLN A 28 14.48 4.77 6.74
N ARG A 29 14.10 4.29 5.56
CA ARG A 29 12.68 4.22 5.19
C ARG A 29 12.00 3.56 6.36
N ASN A 30 11.00 4.24 6.95
CA ASN A 30 10.20 3.71 8.04
C ASN A 30 9.73 2.31 7.62
N ARG A 31 10.45 1.29 8.07
CA ARG A 31 10.07 -0.09 7.78
C ARG A 31 8.78 -0.35 8.51
N VAL A 32 7.79 -0.82 7.78
CA VAL A 32 6.56 -1.32 8.40
C VAL A 32 6.97 -2.49 9.30
N PRO A 33 6.65 -2.45 10.61
CA PRO A 33 6.98 -3.54 11.51
C PRO A 33 6.26 -4.81 11.08
N GLU A 34 6.92 -5.95 11.22
CA GLU A 34 6.32 -7.26 10.99
C GLU A 34 5.49 -7.64 12.20
N PRO A 35 4.17 -7.85 12.05
CA PRO A 35 3.35 -8.40 13.12
C PRO A 35 3.74 -9.84 13.40
N GLU A 36 3.58 -10.27 14.65
CA GLU A 36 3.86 -11.64 15.07
C GLU A 36 2.98 -12.64 14.30
N LEU A 37 3.61 -13.72 13.81
CA LEU A 37 2.92 -14.82 13.16
C LEU A 37 2.86 -16.03 14.10
N PRO A 38 1.65 -16.46 14.50
CA PRO A 38 1.49 -17.71 15.26
C PRO A 38 2.07 -18.91 14.51
N GLU A 39 2.57 -19.90 15.25
CA GLU A 39 3.22 -21.08 14.68
C GLU A 39 2.23 -21.96 13.86
N ASP A 40 0.95 -21.94 14.25
CA ASP A 40 -0.12 -22.71 13.59
C ASP A 40 -0.59 -22.14 12.25
N VAL A 41 -0.12 -20.94 11.88
CA VAL A 41 -0.51 -20.29 10.62
C VAL A 41 0.32 -20.82 9.47
N SER A 42 -0.35 -21.46 8.51
CA SER A 42 0.28 -22.01 7.31
C SER A 42 -0.10 -21.24 6.05
N ALA A 43 0.85 -21.08 5.13
CA ALA A 43 0.57 -20.55 3.80
C ALA A 43 -0.44 -21.41 3.01
N LYS A 44 -0.61 -22.68 3.38
CA LYS A 44 -1.57 -23.60 2.76
C LYS A 44 -3.03 -23.24 3.12
N ASP A 45 -3.24 -22.49 4.19
CA ASP A 45 -4.56 -22.02 4.62
C ASP A 45 -5.11 -20.90 3.72
N LEU A 46 -4.24 -20.26 2.93
CA LEU A 46 -4.65 -19.31 1.92
C LEU A 46 -5.26 -20.05 0.73
N ASP A 47 -6.35 -19.51 0.17
CA ASP A 47 -6.99 -20.12 -0.98
C ASP A 47 -6.03 -20.23 -2.19
N SER A 48 -6.34 -21.14 -3.12
CA SER A 48 -5.46 -21.45 -4.25
C SER A 48 -5.30 -20.29 -5.23
N THR A 49 -6.34 -19.49 -5.42
CA THR A 49 -6.33 -18.34 -6.34
C THR A 49 -5.41 -17.26 -5.79
N ALA A 50 -5.53 -16.94 -4.49
CA ALA A 50 -4.66 -15.99 -3.82
C ALA A 50 -3.19 -16.47 -3.83
N ARG A 51 -2.94 -17.75 -3.58
CA ARG A 51 -1.58 -18.32 -3.68
C ARG A 51 -1.01 -18.22 -5.09
N MET A 52 -1.84 -18.41 -6.12
CA MET A 52 -1.41 -18.21 -7.50
C MET A 52 -0.95 -16.79 -7.77
N GLY A 53 -1.61 -15.79 -7.20
CA GLY A 53 -1.21 -14.39 -7.30
C GLY A 53 0.19 -14.11 -6.73
N LEU A 54 0.67 -14.93 -5.79
CA LEU A 54 1.98 -14.78 -5.14
C LEU A 54 3.14 -15.44 -5.92
N ARG A 55 2.89 -16.10 -7.04
CA ARG A 55 3.92 -16.85 -7.81
C ARG A 55 5.05 -15.98 -8.35
N ALA A 56 4.85 -14.68 -8.49
CA ALA A 56 5.90 -13.74 -8.90
C ALA A 56 6.97 -13.51 -7.83
N LEU A 57 6.71 -13.91 -6.58
CA LEU A 57 7.64 -13.80 -5.46
C LEU A 57 8.55 -15.04 -5.38
N SER A 58 9.73 -14.87 -4.75
CA SER A 58 10.52 -16.00 -4.33
C SER A 58 9.71 -16.91 -3.37
N ARG A 59 10.04 -18.19 -3.32
CA ARG A 59 9.31 -19.16 -2.49
C ARG A 59 9.17 -18.73 -1.03
N LEU A 60 10.27 -18.27 -0.42
CA LEU A 60 10.28 -17.83 0.99
C LEU A 60 9.42 -16.59 1.19
N ASN A 61 9.51 -15.62 0.29
CA ASN A 61 8.67 -14.42 0.36
C ASN A 61 7.20 -14.74 0.14
N ALA A 62 6.88 -15.60 -0.84
CA ALA A 62 5.51 -16.03 -1.08
C ALA A 62 4.90 -16.71 0.14
N GLU A 63 5.66 -17.58 0.82
CA GLU A 63 5.22 -18.27 2.03
C GLU A 63 4.97 -17.28 3.18
N ASN A 64 5.91 -16.36 3.43
CA ASN A 64 5.75 -15.36 4.48
C ASN A 64 4.55 -14.44 4.21
N ILE A 65 4.43 -13.91 3.00
CA ILE A 65 3.30 -13.05 2.60
C ILE A 65 1.97 -13.82 2.70
N ALA A 66 1.91 -15.07 2.26
CA ALA A 66 0.71 -15.90 2.38
C ALA A 66 0.26 -16.06 3.83
N ARG A 67 1.17 -16.30 4.77
CA ARG A 67 0.86 -16.38 6.21
C ARG A 67 0.28 -15.07 6.76
N HIS A 68 0.83 -13.93 6.36
CA HIS A 68 0.24 -12.63 6.73
C HIS A 68 -1.14 -12.42 6.13
N LEU A 69 -1.39 -12.85 4.89
CA LEU A 69 -2.73 -12.78 4.29
C LEU A 69 -3.72 -13.71 4.99
N VAL A 70 -3.30 -14.89 5.43
CA VAL A 70 -4.13 -15.78 6.26
C VAL A 70 -4.51 -15.09 7.57
N MET A 71 -3.55 -14.46 8.25
CA MET A 71 -3.84 -13.70 9.48
C MET A 71 -4.78 -12.53 9.21
N THR A 72 -4.62 -11.81 8.10
CA THR A 72 -5.54 -10.76 7.69
C THR A 72 -6.97 -11.30 7.60
N GLN A 73 -7.19 -12.44 6.94
CA GLN A 73 -8.50 -13.06 6.83
C GLN A 73 -9.08 -13.52 8.18
N ARG A 74 -8.25 -14.17 8.99
CA ARG A 74 -8.67 -14.69 10.31
C ARG A 74 -9.14 -13.58 11.26
N LEU A 75 -8.50 -12.41 11.20
CA LEU A 75 -8.72 -11.31 12.13
C LEU A 75 -9.67 -10.22 11.60
N LEU A 76 -10.07 -10.31 10.34
CA LEU A 76 -10.79 -9.24 9.66
C LEU A 76 -12.04 -8.77 10.42
N GLU A 77 -12.81 -9.70 10.99
CA GLU A 77 -14.05 -9.42 11.71
C GLU A 77 -13.85 -9.25 13.22
N THR A 78 -12.80 -9.84 13.79
CA THR A 78 -12.58 -9.86 15.24
C THR A 78 -11.60 -8.80 15.73
N ASP A 79 -10.57 -8.49 14.95
CA ASP A 79 -9.55 -7.47 15.23
C ASP A 79 -9.07 -6.84 13.93
N PRO A 80 -9.88 -5.96 13.31
CA PRO A 80 -9.56 -5.38 12.01
C PRO A 80 -8.30 -4.51 12.01
N GLU A 81 -7.92 -3.92 13.13
CA GLU A 81 -6.68 -3.13 13.22
C GLU A 81 -5.46 -4.02 13.09
N VAL A 82 -5.44 -5.18 13.78
CA VAL A 82 -4.36 -6.16 13.66
C VAL A 82 -4.41 -6.85 12.30
N ALA A 83 -5.60 -7.14 11.76
CA ALA A 83 -5.75 -7.64 10.39
C ALA A 83 -5.09 -6.67 9.39
N TYR A 84 -5.34 -5.38 9.53
CA TYR A 84 -4.71 -4.37 8.67
C TYR A 84 -3.19 -4.29 8.88
N ALA A 85 -2.69 -4.45 10.11
CA ALA A 85 -1.24 -4.48 10.36
C ALA A 85 -0.55 -5.60 9.56
N HIS A 86 -1.14 -6.81 9.53
CA HIS A 86 -0.64 -7.92 8.70
C HIS A 86 -0.72 -7.61 7.20
N ALA A 87 -1.85 -7.09 6.73
CA ALA A 87 -2.03 -6.74 5.32
C ALA A 87 -1.09 -5.60 4.88
N ARG A 88 -0.89 -4.60 5.72
CA ARG A 88 0.05 -3.49 5.49
C ARG A 88 1.49 -3.98 5.38
N TYR A 89 1.90 -4.89 6.25
CA TYR A 89 3.22 -5.53 6.16
C TYR A 89 3.36 -6.26 4.82
N ALA A 90 2.39 -7.09 4.45
CA ALA A 90 2.38 -7.78 3.17
C ALA A 90 2.49 -6.79 1.99
N ALA A 91 1.71 -5.71 1.99
CA ALA A 91 1.73 -4.69 0.94
C ALA A 91 3.06 -3.92 0.87
N SER A 92 3.77 -3.77 1.98
CA SER A 92 5.09 -3.13 2.01
C SER A 92 6.17 -3.97 1.33
N HIS A 93 6.00 -5.30 1.27
CA HIS A 93 6.94 -6.26 0.67
C HIS A 93 6.50 -6.78 -0.70
N ALA A 94 5.20 -6.85 -0.97
CA ALA A 94 4.63 -7.40 -2.19
C ALA A 94 3.61 -6.44 -2.84
N GLY A 95 3.85 -5.15 -2.77
CA GLY A 95 2.91 -4.10 -3.18
C GLY A 95 2.66 -3.97 -4.68
N ARG A 96 3.27 -4.80 -5.51
CA ARG A 96 3.00 -4.89 -6.96
C ARG A 96 2.04 -6.03 -7.31
N ILE A 97 1.54 -6.74 -6.31
CA ILE A 97 0.62 -7.86 -6.48
C ILE A 97 -0.79 -7.39 -6.12
N ALA A 98 -1.72 -7.50 -7.07
CA ALA A 98 -3.07 -6.99 -6.92
C ALA A 98 -3.78 -7.54 -5.68
N ILE A 99 -3.73 -8.85 -5.44
CA ILE A 99 -4.40 -9.49 -4.30
C ILE A 99 -3.86 -9.03 -2.94
N VAL A 100 -2.59 -8.64 -2.87
CA VAL A 100 -1.99 -8.10 -1.65
C VAL A 100 -2.51 -6.68 -1.37
N ARG A 101 -2.65 -5.86 -2.40
CA ARG A 101 -3.28 -4.54 -2.29
C ARG A 101 -4.75 -4.63 -1.95
N GLU A 102 -5.45 -5.59 -2.55
CA GLU A 102 -6.84 -5.90 -2.23
C GLU A 102 -7.03 -6.22 -0.75
N ALA A 103 -6.26 -7.17 -0.22
CA ALA A 103 -6.32 -7.53 1.19
C ALA A 103 -6.05 -6.34 2.11
N ALA A 104 -5.06 -5.50 1.78
CA ALA A 104 -4.76 -4.29 2.53
C ALA A 104 -5.89 -3.26 2.46
N GLY A 105 -6.52 -3.09 1.30
CA GLY A 105 -7.64 -2.18 1.10
C GLY A 105 -8.88 -2.61 1.88
N ILE A 106 -9.25 -3.87 1.81
CA ILE A 106 -10.40 -4.43 2.54
C ILE A 106 -10.16 -4.35 4.05
N ALA A 107 -8.98 -4.75 4.53
CA ALA A 107 -8.67 -4.70 5.96
C ALA A 107 -8.65 -3.25 6.49
N ALA A 108 -8.11 -2.30 5.74
CA ALA A 108 -8.15 -0.89 6.08
C ALA A 108 -9.60 -0.35 6.13
N TYR A 109 -10.44 -0.75 5.17
CA TYR A 109 -11.85 -0.37 5.13
C TYR A 109 -12.60 -0.85 6.37
N VAL A 110 -12.48 -2.14 6.72
CA VAL A 110 -13.12 -2.72 7.92
C VAL A 110 -12.59 -2.09 9.20
N ALA A 111 -11.31 -1.71 9.23
CA ALA A 111 -10.70 -0.98 10.35
C ALA A 111 -11.09 0.52 10.41
N GLY A 112 -11.89 1.03 9.47
CA GLY A 112 -12.29 2.44 9.42
C GLY A 112 -11.16 3.39 8.96
N LEU A 113 -10.08 2.84 8.40
CA LEU A 113 -8.93 3.60 7.86
C LEU A 113 -9.19 3.96 6.40
N TYR A 114 -10.20 4.81 6.16
CA TYR A 114 -10.75 5.06 4.83
C TYR A 114 -9.76 5.69 3.84
N SER A 115 -8.81 6.49 4.31
CA SER A 115 -7.78 7.08 3.45
C SER A 115 -6.84 6.00 2.91
N GLU A 116 -6.41 5.09 3.77
CA GLU A 116 -5.58 3.95 3.45
C GLU A 116 -6.35 2.96 2.56
N ALA A 117 -7.59 2.66 2.91
CA ALA A 117 -8.47 1.79 2.13
C ALA A 117 -8.60 2.29 0.69
N LEU A 118 -8.93 3.55 0.50
CA LEU A 118 -9.09 4.18 -0.81
C LEU A 118 -7.81 4.08 -1.66
N ARG A 119 -6.65 4.32 -1.05
CA ARG A 119 -5.35 4.20 -1.72
C ARG A 119 -5.07 2.77 -2.17
N GLU A 120 -5.28 1.79 -1.28
CA GLU A 120 -4.98 0.39 -1.54
C GLU A 120 -5.98 -0.24 -2.54
N LEU A 121 -7.27 0.04 -2.43
CA LEU A 121 -8.30 -0.44 -3.35
C LEU A 121 -8.07 0.10 -4.78
N ARG A 122 -7.74 1.38 -4.91
CA ARG A 122 -7.39 1.96 -6.22
C ARG A 122 -6.12 1.33 -6.80
N ALA A 123 -5.13 1.01 -5.96
CA ALA A 123 -3.94 0.30 -6.41
C ALA A 123 -4.25 -1.12 -6.85
N ALA A 124 -5.07 -1.87 -6.10
CA ALA A 124 -5.52 -3.21 -6.46
C ALA A 124 -6.24 -3.22 -7.82
N ARG A 125 -7.18 -2.30 -8.01
CA ARG A 125 -7.93 -2.14 -9.26
C ARG A 125 -7.02 -1.86 -10.45
N ARG A 126 -6.06 -0.93 -10.32
CA ARG A 126 -5.08 -0.66 -11.39
C ARG A 126 -4.20 -1.86 -11.71
N LEU A 127 -3.77 -2.60 -10.70
CA LEU A 127 -2.90 -3.77 -10.90
C LEU A 127 -3.63 -4.96 -11.50
N SER A 128 -4.91 -5.16 -11.15
CA SER A 128 -5.74 -6.22 -11.72
C SER A 128 -6.20 -5.93 -13.16
N GLY A 129 -6.24 -4.64 -13.54
CA GLY A 129 -6.85 -4.20 -14.80
C GLY A 129 -8.38 -4.32 -14.84
N MET A 130 -9.02 -4.56 -13.69
CA MET A 130 -10.47 -4.74 -13.58
C MET A 130 -11.13 -3.46 -13.06
N ASP A 131 -11.56 -2.60 -13.95
CA ASP A 131 -12.08 -1.26 -13.62
C ASP A 131 -13.38 -1.26 -12.80
N THR A 132 -14.10 -2.38 -12.77
CA THR A 132 -15.35 -2.52 -12.04
C THR A 132 -15.18 -2.85 -10.56
N MET A 133 -14.02 -3.38 -10.14
CA MET A 133 -13.79 -3.84 -8.77
C MET A 133 -13.78 -2.71 -7.75
N TYR A 134 -14.40 -2.95 -6.59
CA TYR A 134 -14.35 -2.11 -5.37
C TYR A 134 -14.91 -0.70 -5.53
N ARG A 135 -15.72 -0.43 -6.56
CA ARG A 135 -16.26 0.92 -6.83
C ARG A 135 -17.13 1.42 -5.70
N ALA A 136 -18.03 0.58 -5.17
CA ALA A 136 -18.88 0.93 -4.06
C ALA A 136 -18.07 1.26 -2.80
N MET A 137 -17.05 0.44 -2.48
CA MET A 137 -16.15 0.69 -1.34
C MET A 137 -15.34 1.98 -1.51
N GLU A 138 -14.85 2.27 -2.72
CA GLU A 138 -14.13 3.52 -3.01
C GLU A 138 -15.03 4.74 -2.78
N VAL A 139 -16.27 4.69 -3.25
CA VAL A 139 -17.27 5.76 -3.05
C VAL A 139 -17.59 5.93 -1.56
N ASP A 140 -17.79 4.83 -0.84
CA ASP A 140 -18.05 4.88 0.60
C ASP A 140 -16.86 5.45 1.39
N CYS A 141 -15.64 5.12 1.03
CA CYS A 141 -14.45 5.74 1.61
C CYS A 141 -14.44 7.26 1.43
N GLU A 142 -14.75 7.76 0.22
CA GLU A 142 -14.81 9.19 -0.03
C GLU A 142 -15.92 9.87 0.78
N ARG A 143 -17.09 9.25 0.88
CA ARG A 143 -18.17 9.70 1.74
C ARG A 143 -17.75 9.77 3.21
N ALA A 144 -17.16 8.70 3.73
CA ALA A 144 -16.71 8.62 5.12
C ALA A 144 -15.59 9.63 5.46
N LEU A 145 -14.79 10.02 4.45
CA LEU A 145 -13.78 11.08 4.57
C LEU A 145 -14.36 12.50 4.50
N GLY A 146 -15.69 12.65 4.44
CA GLY A 146 -16.34 13.96 4.32
C GLY A 146 -16.16 14.63 2.96
N ARG A 147 -16.07 13.84 1.89
CA ARG A 147 -15.87 14.30 0.51
C ARG A 147 -17.07 13.95 -0.39
N PRO A 148 -18.28 14.44 -0.10
CA PRO A 148 -19.50 14.03 -0.81
C PRO A 148 -19.44 14.30 -2.32
N ASP A 149 -18.89 15.43 -2.73
CA ASP A 149 -18.75 15.74 -4.16
C ASP A 149 -17.81 14.79 -4.91
N ALA A 150 -16.72 14.35 -4.25
CA ALA A 150 -15.82 13.33 -4.81
C ALA A 150 -16.53 11.98 -4.88
N ALA A 151 -17.24 11.59 -3.83
CA ALA A 151 -18.01 10.38 -3.78
C ALA A 151 -19.07 10.32 -4.91
N LEU A 152 -19.81 11.40 -5.13
CA LEU A 152 -20.80 11.49 -6.22
C LEU A 152 -20.15 11.37 -7.60
N ARG A 153 -19.02 12.06 -7.84
CA ARG A 153 -18.30 11.92 -9.12
C ARG A 153 -17.79 10.49 -9.33
N SER A 154 -17.23 9.86 -8.28
CA SER A 154 -16.77 8.47 -8.36
C SER A 154 -17.94 7.51 -8.65
N ALA A 155 -19.09 7.73 -8.01
CA ALA A 155 -20.30 6.94 -8.26
C ALA A 155 -20.81 7.11 -9.69
N GLN A 156 -20.88 8.34 -10.19
CA GLN A 156 -21.29 8.61 -11.58
C GLN A 156 -20.37 7.93 -12.58
N ASN A 157 -19.05 7.97 -12.35
CA ASN A 157 -18.10 7.27 -13.20
C ASN A 157 -18.27 5.75 -13.14
N ALA A 158 -18.52 5.21 -11.96
CA ALA A 158 -18.75 3.77 -11.79
C ALA A 158 -20.02 3.29 -12.52
N LEU A 159 -21.09 4.08 -12.51
CA LEU A 159 -22.34 3.75 -13.19
C LEU A 159 -22.22 3.72 -14.73
N GLN A 160 -21.14 4.26 -15.31
CA GLN A 160 -20.85 4.13 -16.74
C GLN A 160 -20.17 2.80 -17.10
N LEU A 161 -19.77 2.02 -16.09
CA LEU A 161 -19.13 0.73 -16.27
C LEU A 161 -20.18 -0.39 -16.30
N ASP A 162 -19.81 -1.52 -16.87
CA ASP A 162 -20.62 -2.74 -16.85
C ASP A 162 -20.40 -3.46 -15.51
N LEU A 163 -21.05 -2.94 -14.47
CA LEU A 163 -20.98 -3.47 -13.11
C LEU A 163 -21.80 -4.75 -13.00
N GLU A 164 -21.29 -5.72 -12.25
CA GLU A 164 -22.07 -6.86 -11.78
C GLU A 164 -23.24 -6.38 -10.89
N ASP A 165 -24.29 -7.18 -10.79
CA ASP A 165 -25.53 -6.79 -10.11
C ASP A 165 -25.33 -6.50 -8.61
N ASP A 166 -24.47 -7.25 -7.95
CA ASP A 166 -24.11 -7.06 -6.54
C ASP A 166 -23.33 -5.75 -6.33
N GLU A 167 -22.32 -5.47 -7.13
CA GLU A 167 -21.57 -4.20 -7.07
C GLU A 167 -22.47 -3.00 -7.38
N ARG A 168 -23.38 -3.15 -8.32
CA ARG A 168 -24.38 -2.12 -8.65
C ARG A 168 -25.34 -1.86 -7.48
N ALA A 169 -25.78 -2.92 -6.81
CA ALA A 169 -26.66 -2.82 -5.64
C ALA A 169 -25.94 -2.14 -4.45
N GLU A 170 -24.70 -2.54 -4.18
CA GLU A 170 -23.89 -1.92 -3.14
C GLU A 170 -23.65 -0.43 -3.42
N LEU A 171 -23.31 -0.08 -4.67
CA LEU A 171 -23.12 1.31 -5.09
C LEU A 171 -24.41 2.14 -4.87
N ALA A 172 -25.58 1.58 -5.17
CA ALA A 172 -26.85 2.28 -4.97
C ALA A 172 -27.11 2.56 -3.47
N ILE A 173 -26.77 1.62 -2.59
CA ILE A 173 -26.88 1.79 -1.12
C ILE A 173 -25.98 2.93 -0.65
N VAL A 174 -24.71 2.94 -1.09
CA VAL A 174 -23.75 3.96 -0.69
C VAL A 174 -24.16 5.35 -1.21
N VAL A 175 -24.61 5.46 -2.45
CA VAL A 175 -25.09 6.72 -3.03
C VAL A 175 -26.28 7.27 -2.25
N THR A 176 -27.21 6.42 -1.82
CA THR A 176 -28.34 6.85 -0.98
C THR A 176 -27.84 7.47 0.32
N GLY A 177 -26.81 6.89 0.94
CA GLY A 177 -26.20 7.41 2.17
C GLY A 177 -25.46 8.75 2.00
N ILE A 178 -25.12 9.18 0.79
CA ILE A 178 -24.49 10.49 0.55
C ILE A 178 -25.49 11.64 0.73
N TYR A 179 -26.77 11.40 0.44
CA TYR A 179 -27.84 12.40 0.48
C TYR A 179 -28.52 12.55 1.86
N HIS A 180 -28.13 11.75 2.81
CA HIS A 180 -28.63 11.79 4.19
C HIS A 180 -27.56 12.24 5.18
#